data_550d60ca7c2b72c1302ce047a136ae9b
#
_entry.id   550d60ca7c2b72c1302ce047a136ae9b
#
_cell.length_a   1.000
_cell.length_b   1.000
_cell.length_c   1.000
_cell.angle_alpha   90.00
_cell.angle_beta   90.00
_cell.angle_gamma   90.00
#
_symmetry.space_group_name_H-M   'P 1'
#
loop_
_entity.id
_entity.type
_entity.pdbx_description
1 polymer ?
#
loop_
_entity_poly.entity_id
_entity_poly.type
_entity_poly.pdbx_seq_one_letter_code
_entity_poly.pdbx_strand_id
1 'polypeptide(L)'
;MSRRLLLVSALCLLSVACTAFAAETATSVPTAAAIQLTLPGKPAIVLTAASLATLPRKEVRAATHEEPLSSWQGVALVDVLRQAGAPLDKQLRGREMAKFVRVTATDGYQIVFSLAELDAGFGNTTVLLVDQHEGKALSAEEGPFRLVVPGDKRAARWLRSLRSIELVDAATTPANSAH
;
A
#
# COMPACT_ATOMS: atom_id res chain seq x y z
N MET A 1 -47.80 63.54 -54.30
CA MET A 1 -47.79 64.63 -53.29
C MET A 1 -47.46 64.00 -51.97
N SER A 2 -46.32 64.44 -51.41
CA SER A 2 -46.05 64.62 -49.95
C SER A 2 -46.28 63.40 -49.02
N ARG A 3 -45.45 63.00 -48.12
CA ARG A 3 -44.49 63.71 -47.29
C ARG A 3 -43.57 62.66 -46.56
N ARG A 4 -42.37 63.06 -46.46
CA ARG A 4 -41.31 62.42 -45.65
C ARG A 4 -41.73 62.32 -44.14
N LEU A 5 -41.33 61.29 -43.49
CA LEU A 5 -40.94 61.41 -42.07
C LEU A 5 -39.86 60.35 -41.72
N LEU A 6 -38.72 60.89 -41.42
CA LEU A 6 -37.58 60.21 -40.85
C LEU A 6 -37.89 59.88 -39.39
N LEU A 7 -37.64 58.66 -38.98
CA LEU A 7 -37.50 58.33 -37.57
C LEU A 7 -36.22 57.48 -37.35
N VAL A 8 -35.29 58.20 -36.78
CA VAL A 8 -34.02 57.65 -36.26
C VAL A 8 -34.36 56.80 -35.05
N SER A 9 -34.02 55.53 -35.07
CA SER A 9 -34.10 54.65 -33.89
C SER A 9 -32.72 54.15 -33.55
N ALA A 10 -32.27 54.59 -32.40
CA ALA A 10 -30.96 54.27 -31.82
C ALA A 10 -30.82 52.78 -31.55
N LEU A 11 -29.76 52.19 -32.15
CA LEU A 11 -29.36 50.80 -31.88
C LEU A 11 -28.52 50.73 -30.61
N CYS A 12 -29.15 50.33 -29.50
CA CYS A 12 -28.46 50.01 -28.26
C CYS A 12 -27.75 48.64 -28.47
N LEU A 13 -26.44 48.67 -28.66
CA LEU A 13 -25.59 47.50 -28.61
C LEU A 13 -25.40 47.08 -27.14
N LEU A 14 -26.14 46.05 -26.75
CA LEU A 14 -25.94 45.36 -25.45
C LEU A 14 -24.88 44.28 -25.66
N SER A 15 -23.63 44.60 -25.36
CA SER A 15 -22.53 43.63 -25.33
C SER A 15 -22.67 42.74 -24.11
N VAL A 16 -23.20 41.53 -24.29
CA VAL A 16 -23.16 40.45 -23.29
C VAL A 16 -21.74 39.91 -23.29
N ALA A 17 -20.96 40.30 -22.27
CA ALA A 17 -19.69 39.67 -22.00
C ALA A 17 -19.96 38.27 -21.44
N CYS A 18 -19.81 37.26 -22.28
CA CYS A 18 -19.81 35.85 -21.87
C CYS A 18 -18.49 35.54 -21.19
N THR A 19 -18.45 35.64 -19.85
CA THR A 19 -17.34 35.14 -19.05
C THR A 19 -17.35 33.62 -19.14
N ALA A 20 -16.49 33.06 -19.99
CA ALA A 20 -16.21 31.66 -20.02
C ALA A 20 -15.57 31.29 -18.66
N PHE A 21 -16.34 30.68 -17.78
CA PHE A 21 -15.84 29.99 -16.60
C PHE A 21 -15.09 28.75 -17.10
N ALA A 22 -13.77 28.85 -17.18
CA ALA A 22 -12.93 27.69 -17.40
C ALA A 22 -13.12 26.76 -16.20
N ALA A 23 -13.90 25.71 -16.37
CA ALA A 23 -13.93 24.61 -15.44
C ALA A 23 -12.54 23.95 -15.45
N GLU A 24 -11.75 24.28 -14.44
CA GLU A 24 -10.52 23.58 -14.13
C GLU A 24 -10.89 22.12 -13.86
N THR A 25 -10.74 21.29 -14.88
CA THR A 25 -10.79 19.85 -14.73
C THR A 25 -9.64 19.50 -13.78
N ALA A 26 -9.96 19.37 -12.50
CA ALA A 26 -9.07 18.72 -11.54
C ALA A 26 -8.77 17.33 -12.09
N THR A 27 -7.64 17.21 -12.77
CA THR A 27 -7.06 15.93 -13.13
C THR A 27 -6.80 15.22 -11.80
N SER A 28 -7.70 14.33 -11.40
CA SER A 28 -7.46 13.43 -10.30
C SER A 28 -6.26 12.59 -10.69
N VAL A 29 -5.08 13.02 -10.25
CA VAL A 29 -3.89 12.16 -10.26
C VAL A 29 -4.33 10.89 -9.55
N PRO A 30 -4.30 9.72 -10.20
CA PRO A 30 -4.63 8.49 -9.50
C PRO A 30 -3.72 8.43 -8.29
N THR A 31 -4.30 8.44 -7.09
CA THR A 31 -3.54 8.32 -5.85
C THR A 31 -2.70 7.07 -6.02
N ALA A 32 -1.41 7.26 -6.22
CA ALA A 32 -0.48 6.15 -6.43
C ALA A 32 -0.73 5.18 -5.29
N ALA A 33 -1.06 3.97 -5.65
CA ALA A 33 -1.32 2.91 -4.72
C ALA A 33 -0.20 2.84 -3.68
N ALA A 34 -0.53 3.04 -2.44
CA ALA A 34 0.41 3.21 -1.35
C ALA A 34 0.00 2.36 -0.15
N ILE A 35 0.98 1.74 0.47
CA ILE A 35 0.82 1.00 1.73
C ILE A 35 1.38 1.87 2.85
N GLN A 36 0.65 2.01 3.93
CA GLN A 36 1.16 2.68 5.13
C GLN A 36 1.97 1.69 5.98
N LEU A 37 3.24 2.00 6.22
CA LEU A 37 4.10 1.23 7.12
C LEU A 37 4.33 2.02 8.40
N THR A 38 4.05 1.41 9.55
CA THR A 38 4.26 2.02 10.87
C THR A 38 5.13 1.14 11.75
N LEU A 39 6.06 1.79 12.48
CA LEU A 39 6.91 1.15 13.48
C LEU A 39 6.80 1.92 14.79
N PRO A 40 6.89 1.26 15.96
CA PRO A 40 6.86 1.93 17.26
C PRO A 40 7.91 3.04 17.35
N GLY A 41 7.47 4.23 17.77
CA GLY A 41 8.35 5.39 17.97
C GLY A 41 8.92 6.02 16.70
N LYS A 42 8.45 5.64 15.52
CA LYS A 42 8.88 6.21 14.24
C LYS A 42 7.72 6.85 13.48
N PRO A 43 7.99 7.86 12.63
CA PRO A 43 6.99 8.39 11.72
C PRO A 43 6.47 7.29 10.77
N ALA A 44 5.21 7.40 10.36
CA ALA A 44 4.66 6.53 9.34
C ALA A 44 5.36 6.73 7.98
N ILE A 45 5.63 5.64 7.28
CA ILE A 45 6.27 5.61 5.97
C ILE A 45 5.22 5.21 4.94
N VAL A 46 5.18 5.93 3.83
CA VAL A 46 4.33 5.58 2.68
C VAL A 46 5.15 4.76 1.70
N LEU A 47 4.80 3.49 1.54
CA LEU A 47 5.41 2.59 0.57
C LEU A 47 4.67 2.72 -0.77
N THR A 48 5.41 3.06 -1.80
CA THR A 48 4.93 3.14 -3.19
C THR A 48 5.69 2.15 -4.05
N ALA A 49 5.23 1.91 -5.28
CA ALA A 49 5.97 1.08 -6.24
C ALA A 49 7.42 1.60 -6.44
N ALA A 50 7.61 2.92 -6.46
CA ALA A 50 8.93 3.53 -6.60
C ALA A 50 9.85 3.25 -5.39
N SER A 51 9.33 3.35 -4.16
CA SER A 51 10.12 3.04 -2.96
C SER A 51 10.45 1.55 -2.87
N LEU A 52 9.54 0.67 -3.28
CA LEU A 52 9.77 -0.77 -3.30
C LEU A 52 10.73 -1.20 -4.41
N ALA A 53 10.79 -0.48 -5.53
CA ALA A 53 11.74 -0.75 -6.62
C ALA A 53 13.21 -0.60 -6.21
N THR A 54 13.51 0.08 -5.10
CA THR A 54 14.88 0.20 -4.55
C THR A 54 15.35 -1.05 -3.82
N LEU A 55 14.43 -1.97 -3.50
CA LEU A 55 14.72 -3.21 -2.79
C LEU A 55 15.00 -4.37 -3.75
N PRO A 56 15.75 -5.40 -3.32
CA PRO A 56 15.98 -6.59 -4.12
C PRO A 56 14.66 -7.26 -4.51
N ARG A 57 14.41 -7.37 -5.81
CA ARG A 57 13.24 -8.08 -6.32
C ARG A 57 13.46 -9.59 -6.25
N LYS A 58 12.41 -10.29 -5.90
CA LYS A 58 12.36 -11.75 -5.85
C LYS A 58 11.20 -12.26 -6.69
N GLU A 59 11.44 -13.38 -7.33
CA GLU A 59 10.42 -14.17 -8.02
C GLU A 59 10.27 -15.51 -7.31
N VAL A 60 9.03 -15.93 -7.09
CA VAL A 60 8.70 -17.24 -6.55
C VAL A 60 7.58 -17.88 -7.35
N ARG A 61 7.64 -19.21 -7.45
CA ARG A 61 6.52 -20.00 -7.95
C ARG A 61 5.81 -20.62 -6.75
N ALA A 62 4.54 -20.33 -6.64
CA ALA A 62 3.75 -20.79 -5.50
C ALA A 62 2.33 -21.16 -5.90
N ALA A 63 1.75 -22.08 -5.15
CA ALA A 63 0.38 -22.54 -5.26
C ALA A 63 -0.21 -22.74 -3.88
N THR A 64 -1.52 -22.67 -3.78
CA THR A 64 -2.27 -23.11 -2.59
C THR A 64 -3.33 -24.12 -3.02
N HIS A 65 -4.14 -24.58 -2.07
CA HIS A 65 -5.27 -25.46 -2.43
C HIS A 65 -6.33 -24.71 -3.27
N GLU A 66 -6.39 -23.37 -3.12
CA GLU A 66 -7.36 -22.51 -3.80
C GLU A 66 -6.79 -21.83 -5.05
N GLU A 67 -5.46 -21.73 -5.17
CA GLU A 67 -4.80 -21.03 -6.26
C GLU A 67 -3.78 -21.90 -6.97
N PRO A 68 -3.80 -21.95 -8.32
CA PRO A 68 -2.88 -22.78 -9.11
C PRO A 68 -1.44 -22.28 -8.97
N LEU A 69 -0.50 -23.14 -9.36
CA LEU A 69 0.92 -22.79 -9.40
C LEU A 69 1.16 -21.66 -10.39
N SER A 70 1.59 -20.52 -9.87
CA SER A 70 1.81 -19.28 -10.62
C SER A 70 3.14 -18.62 -10.21
N SER A 71 3.66 -17.75 -11.08
CA SER A 71 4.85 -16.93 -10.80
C SER A 71 4.44 -15.59 -10.19
N TRP A 72 5.06 -15.25 -9.06
CA TRP A 72 4.82 -14.02 -8.30
C TRP A 72 6.12 -13.26 -8.16
N GLN A 73 6.09 -11.93 -8.45
CA GLN A 73 7.27 -11.07 -8.34
C GLN A 73 6.99 -9.89 -7.40
N GLY A 74 7.99 -9.58 -6.60
CA GLY A 74 7.90 -8.49 -5.63
C GLY A 74 9.15 -8.37 -4.77
N VAL A 75 8.99 -7.88 -3.56
CA VAL A 75 10.07 -7.70 -2.57
C VAL A 75 9.78 -8.49 -1.31
N ALA A 76 10.81 -8.96 -0.60
CA ALA A 76 10.59 -9.65 0.66
C ALA A 76 10.10 -8.68 1.75
N LEU A 77 9.08 -9.07 2.50
CA LEU A 77 8.55 -8.27 3.61
C LEU A 77 9.63 -7.96 4.65
N VAL A 78 10.52 -8.91 4.92
CA VAL A 78 11.64 -8.72 5.86
C VAL A 78 12.61 -7.64 5.38
N ASP A 79 12.82 -7.48 4.06
CA ASP A 79 13.70 -6.45 3.51
C ASP A 79 13.05 -5.06 3.62
N VAL A 80 11.73 -4.97 3.43
CA VAL A 80 10.94 -3.75 3.68
C VAL A 80 11.05 -3.33 5.15
N LEU A 81 10.87 -4.26 6.07
CA LEU A 81 10.97 -4.01 7.51
C LEU A 81 12.39 -3.61 7.92
N ARG A 82 13.40 -4.25 7.36
CA ARG A 82 14.82 -3.94 7.61
C ARG A 82 15.15 -2.52 7.15
N GLN A 83 14.73 -2.13 5.95
CA GLN A 83 14.91 -0.77 5.44
C GLN A 83 14.22 0.27 6.32
N ALA A 84 13.05 -0.04 6.86
CA ALA A 84 12.33 0.81 7.81
C ALA A 84 12.98 0.85 9.21
N GLY A 85 13.99 0.00 9.45
CA GLY A 85 14.73 -0.09 10.72
C GLY A 85 13.97 -0.85 11.80
N ALA A 86 13.29 -1.94 11.44
CA ALA A 86 12.80 -2.92 12.40
C ALA A 86 14.00 -3.64 13.07
N PRO A 87 13.88 -4.04 14.34
CA PRO A 87 14.95 -4.70 15.09
C PRO A 87 15.09 -6.17 14.65
N LEU A 88 15.77 -6.39 13.55
CA LEU A 88 16.05 -7.70 12.96
C LEU A 88 17.52 -8.13 13.22
N ASP A 89 17.83 -9.34 12.85
CA ASP A 89 19.18 -9.92 12.94
C ASP A 89 19.68 -9.90 14.41
N LYS A 90 20.86 -9.35 14.66
CA LYS A 90 21.43 -9.29 16.03
C LYS A 90 20.62 -8.47 17.02
N GLN A 91 19.73 -7.60 16.56
CA GLN A 91 18.87 -6.78 17.41
C GLN A 91 17.64 -7.56 17.90
N LEU A 92 17.22 -8.62 17.18
CA LEU A 92 16.05 -9.41 17.51
C LEU A 92 16.34 -10.36 18.68
N ARG A 93 16.27 -9.83 19.91
CA ARG A 93 16.50 -10.55 21.16
C ARG A 93 15.76 -9.92 22.32
N GLY A 94 15.59 -10.68 23.43
CA GLY A 94 14.94 -10.17 24.64
C GLY A 94 13.54 -9.66 24.35
N ARG A 95 13.26 -8.41 24.70
CA ARG A 95 11.96 -7.77 24.51
C ARG A 95 11.52 -7.73 23.03
N GLU A 96 12.47 -7.61 22.10
CA GLU A 96 12.17 -7.52 20.67
C GLU A 96 11.52 -8.81 20.12
N MET A 97 11.71 -9.95 20.79
CA MET A 97 11.07 -11.22 20.42
C MET A 97 9.54 -11.22 20.60
N ALA A 98 8.99 -10.28 21.36
CA ALA A 98 7.54 -10.12 21.52
C ALA A 98 6.92 -9.25 20.43
N LYS A 99 7.69 -8.77 19.44
CA LYS A 99 7.17 -7.98 18.35
C LYS A 99 6.59 -8.86 17.25
N PHE A 100 5.50 -8.35 16.66
CA PHE A 100 4.86 -8.99 15.50
C PHE A 100 4.49 -7.95 14.45
N VAL A 101 4.38 -8.39 13.21
CA VAL A 101 3.94 -7.60 12.07
C VAL A 101 2.46 -7.89 11.82
N ARG A 102 1.62 -6.87 11.87
CA ARG A 102 0.23 -6.93 11.47
C ARG A 102 0.10 -6.37 10.06
N VAL A 103 -0.49 -7.12 9.15
CA VAL A 103 -0.80 -6.69 7.79
C VAL A 103 -2.31 -6.60 7.65
N THR A 104 -2.79 -5.47 7.11
CA THR A 104 -4.21 -5.19 6.94
C THR A 104 -4.52 -4.92 5.47
N ALA A 105 -5.54 -5.58 4.94
CA ALA A 105 -6.10 -5.34 3.62
C ALA A 105 -7.14 -4.20 3.63
N THR A 106 -7.55 -3.74 2.46
CA THR A 106 -8.53 -2.64 2.33
C THR A 106 -9.91 -2.98 2.86
N ASP A 107 -10.31 -4.26 2.83
CA ASP A 107 -11.56 -4.78 3.40
C ASP A 107 -11.53 -4.95 4.93
N GLY A 108 -10.37 -4.67 5.55
CA GLY A 108 -10.16 -4.80 7.00
C GLY A 108 -9.68 -6.18 7.44
N TYR A 109 -9.51 -7.15 6.53
CA TYR A 109 -8.94 -8.44 6.88
C TYR A 109 -7.50 -8.27 7.40
N GLN A 110 -7.16 -8.99 8.45
CA GLN A 110 -5.87 -8.86 9.13
C GLN A 110 -5.21 -10.21 9.36
N ILE A 111 -3.89 -10.22 9.19
CA ILE A 111 -3.04 -11.34 9.57
C ILE A 111 -1.83 -10.84 10.35
N VAL A 112 -1.16 -11.76 11.03
CA VAL A 112 0.04 -11.45 11.79
C VAL A 112 1.15 -12.45 11.48
N PHE A 113 2.39 -11.95 11.58
CA PHE A 113 3.61 -12.75 11.58
C PHE A 113 4.44 -12.33 12.81
N SER A 114 4.96 -13.25 13.59
CA SER A 114 5.98 -12.86 14.58
C SER A 114 7.19 -12.26 13.84
N LEU A 115 7.87 -11.30 14.46
CA LEU A 115 9.07 -10.75 13.83
C LEU A 115 10.15 -11.82 13.66
N ALA A 116 10.23 -12.75 14.62
CA ALA A 116 11.14 -13.89 14.57
C ALA A 116 10.83 -14.88 13.43
N GLU A 117 9.55 -15.05 13.06
CA GLU A 117 9.16 -15.89 11.93
C GLU A 117 9.77 -15.39 10.61
N LEU A 118 9.91 -14.08 10.45
CA LEU A 118 10.44 -13.45 9.25
C LEU A 118 11.97 -13.36 9.22
N ASP A 119 12.61 -13.39 10.38
CA ASP A 119 14.05 -13.22 10.53
C ASP A 119 14.83 -14.48 10.12
N ALA A 120 15.94 -14.27 9.37
CA ALA A 120 16.77 -15.36 8.87
C ALA A 120 17.47 -16.18 9.98
N GLY A 121 17.67 -15.58 11.17
CA GLY A 121 18.26 -16.27 12.32
C GLY A 121 17.30 -17.21 13.04
N PHE A 122 16.01 -17.18 12.72
CA PHE A 122 14.94 -17.95 13.36
C PHE A 122 14.07 -18.71 12.34
N GLY A 123 12.88 -18.17 12.03
CA GLY A 123 11.92 -18.86 11.16
C GLY A 123 12.26 -18.80 9.69
N ASN A 124 12.89 -17.72 9.23
CA ASN A 124 13.23 -17.46 7.83
C ASN A 124 12.06 -17.71 6.86
N THR A 125 10.84 -17.43 7.30
CA THR A 125 9.65 -17.62 6.47
C THR A 125 9.65 -16.61 5.34
N THR A 126 9.59 -17.10 4.12
CA THR A 126 9.49 -16.25 2.93
C THR A 126 8.10 -15.67 2.84
N VAL A 127 8.00 -14.34 2.95
CA VAL A 127 6.78 -13.56 2.73
C VAL A 127 7.11 -12.48 1.73
N LEU A 128 6.38 -12.43 0.62
CA LEU A 128 6.59 -11.45 -0.45
C LEU A 128 5.46 -10.44 -0.50
N LEU A 129 5.84 -9.17 -0.61
CA LEU A 129 4.99 -8.07 -1.03
C LEU A 129 5.11 -8.00 -2.55
N VAL A 130 4.11 -8.53 -3.26
CA VAL A 130 4.13 -8.66 -4.71
C VAL A 130 3.31 -7.57 -5.40
N ASP A 131 3.76 -7.16 -6.56
CA ASP A 131 3.12 -6.21 -7.47
C ASP A 131 2.93 -6.78 -8.88
N GLN A 132 3.41 -8.02 -9.12
CA GLN A 132 3.26 -8.71 -10.40
C GLN A 132 2.88 -10.18 -10.21
N HIS A 133 2.03 -10.65 -11.14
CA HIS A 133 1.58 -12.01 -11.29
C HIS A 133 1.77 -12.44 -12.74
N GLU A 134 2.45 -13.58 -12.98
CA GLU A 134 2.79 -14.07 -14.33
C GLU A 134 3.45 -12.99 -15.22
N GLY A 135 4.37 -12.19 -14.64
CA GLY A 135 5.10 -11.13 -15.33
C GLY A 135 4.27 -9.89 -15.67
N LYS A 136 3.02 -9.79 -15.21
CA LYS A 136 2.12 -8.66 -15.42
C LYS A 136 1.81 -7.97 -14.10
N ALA A 137 1.49 -6.68 -14.14
CA ALA A 137 0.95 -5.98 -12.98
C ALA A 137 -0.30 -6.71 -12.46
N LEU A 138 -0.50 -6.66 -11.14
CA LEU A 138 -1.69 -7.24 -10.53
C LEU A 138 -2.98 -6.63 -11.09
N SER A 139 -4.04 -7.42 -11.15
CA SER A 139 -5.38 -6.91 -11.51
C SER A 139 -5.90 -5.94 -10.45
N ALA A 140 -6.94 -5.18 -10.78
CA ALA A 140 -7.58 -4.27 -9.84
C ALA A 140 -8.14 -4.98 -8.59
N GLU A 141 -8.50 -6.25 -8.72
CA GLU A 141 -9.03 -7.08 -7.63
C GLU A 141 -7.94 -7.62 -6.70
N GLU A 142 -6.74 -7.85 -7.23
CA GLU A 142 -5.61 -8.39 -6.48
C GLU A 142 -4.73 -7.31 -5.88
N GLY A 143 -4.62 -6.21 -6.59
CA GLY A 143 -3.60 -5.21 -6.32
C GLY A 143 -4.08 -3.91 -5.74
N PRO A 144 -3.20 -2.94 -5.73
CA PRO A 144 -1.90 -2.88 -6.42
C PRO A 144 -0.77 -3.67 -5.77
N PHE A 145 -0.95 -4.07 -4.52
CA PHE A 145 -0.01 -4.91 -3.79
C PHE A 145 -0.74 -6.06 -3.12
N ARG A 146 -0.13 -7.21 -3.17
CA ARG A 146 -0.62 -8.45 -2.57
C ARG A 146 0.47 -9.09 -1.71
N LEU A 147 0.09 -9.81 -0.68
CA LEU A 147 0.99 -10.64 0.09
C LEU A 147 0.93 -12.08 -0.40
N VAL A 148 2.08 -12.70 -0.58
CA VAL A 148 2.22 -14.11 -0.96
C VAL A 148 3.17 -14.81 0.02
N VAL A 149 2.73 -15.96 0.55
CA VAL A 149 3.49 -16.81 1.48
C VAL A 149 3.66 -18.18 0.84
N PRO A 150 4.75 -18.42 0.09
CA PRO A 150 4.91 -19.63 -0.72
C PRO A 150 4.86 -20.94 0.07
N GLY A 151 5.16 -20.92 1.37
CA GLY A 151 5.12 -22.09 2.24
C GLY A 151 3.72 -22.50 2.71
N ASP A 152 2.72 -21.65 2.50
CA ASP A 152 1.36 -21.91 2.97
C ASP A 152 0.59 -22.82 2.01
N LYS A 153 -0.08 -23.83 2.55
CA LYS A 153 -0.97 -24.71 1.78
C LYS A 153 -2.34 -24.07 1.51
N ARG A 154 -2.72 -23.04 2.26
CA ARG A 154 -3.98 -22.30 2.11
C ARG A 154 -3.68 -20.82 1.90
N ALA A 155 -4.50 -20.16 1.09
CA ALA A 155 -4.32 -18.75 0.75
C ALA A 155 -4.73 -17.76 1.86
N ALA A 156 -5.07 -18.22 3.05
CA ALA A 156 -5.58 -17.36 4.14
C ALA A 156 -4.62 -16.21 4.53
N ARG A 157 -3.31 -16.37 4.32
CA ARG A 157 -2.32 -15.31 4.54
C ARG A 157 -1.85 -14.63 3.24
N TRP A 158 -2.48 -14.94 2.11
CA TRP A 158 -2.20 -14.30 0.81
C TRP A 158 -3.15 -13.10 0.64
N LEU A 159 -2.90 -12.03 1.38
CA LEU A 159 -3.77 -10.85 1.37
C LEU A 159 -3.71 -10.11 0.05
N ARG A 160 -4.89 -9.78 -0.49
CA ARG A 160 -5.06 -8.89 -1.65
C ARG A 160 -5.24 -7.44 -1.18
N SER A 161 -5.01 -6.50 -2.09
CA SER A 161 -5.31 -5.07 -1.86
C SER A 161 -4.81 -4.54 -0.52
N LEU A 162 -3.49 -4.62 -0.31
CA LEU A 162 -2.86 -4.23 0.96
C LEU A 162 -3.06 -2.74 1.24
N ARG A 163 -3.42 -2.43 2.50
CA ARG A 163 -3.58 -1.07 3.01
C ARG A 163 -2.47 -0.66 3.96
N SER A 164 -2.13 -1.51 4.92
CA SER A 164 -1.13 -1.17 5.92
C SER A 164 -0.34 -2.36 6.42
N ILE A 165 0.90 -2.07 6.84
CA ILE A 165 1.81 -2.95 7.54
C ILE A 165 2.20 -2.25 8.83
N GLU A 166 2.08 -2.91 9.96
CA GLU A 166 2.36 -2.35 11.27
C GLU A 166 3.24 -3.29 12.08
N LEU A 167 4.38 -2.79 12.57
CA LEU A 167 5.15 -3.49 13.59
C LEU A 167 4.58 -3.14 14.97
N VAL A 168 4.09 -4.14 15.67
CA VAL A 168 3.45 -4.01 16.99
C VAL A 168 4.39 -4.54 18.06
N ASP A 169 4.58 -3.77 19.14
CA ASP A 169 5.28 -4.21 20.34
C ASP A 169 4.25 -4.79 21.33
N ALA A 170 4.26 -6.10 21.49
CA ALA A 170 3.40 -6.80 22.44
C ALA A 170 4.08 -7.10 23.77
N ALA A 171 5.31 -6.63 23.99
CA ALA A 171 5.99 -6.83 25.24
C ALA A 171 5.28 -6.07 26.38
N THR A 172 4.74 -6.81 27.31
CA THR A 172 4.19 -6.25 28.56
C THR A 172 5.33 -5.88 29.50
N THR A 173 5.26 -4.72 30.15
CA THR A 173 6.11 -4.45 31.30
C THR A 173 5.64 -5.35 32.45
N PRO A 174 6.52 -6.18 33.08
CA PRO A 174 6.10 -6.94 34.24
C PRO A 174 5.50 -5.99 35.26
N ALA A 175 4.32 -6.31 35.77
CA ALA A 175 3.80 -5.62 36.94
C ALA A 175 4.87 -5.74 38.03
N ASN A 176 5.36 -4.62 38.53
CA ASN A 176 6.33 -4.58 39.60
C ASN A 176 5.63 -5.23 40.81
N SER A 177 5.91 -6.49 41.08
CA SER A 177 5.48 -7.14 42.30
C SER A 177 6.27 -6.45 43.45
N ALA A 178 5.62 -5.42 44.02
CA ALA A 178 6.06 -4.85 45.27
C ALA A 178 6.04 -5.98 46.32
N HIS A 179 7.22 -6.42 46.70
CA HIS A 179 7.46 -7.21 47.91
C HIS A 179 7.64 -6.30 49.11
#